data_611182cbd1aa2ba5dad7e244ed46aad5
#
_entry.id   611182cbd1aa2ba5dad7e244ed46aad5
#
_cell.length_a   1.000
_cell.length_b   1.000
_cell.length_c   1.000
_cell.angle_alpha   90.00
_cell.angle_beta   90.00
_cell.angle_gamma   90.00
#
_symmetry.space_group_name_H-M   'P 1'
#
loop_
_entity.id
_entity.type
_entity.pdbx_description
1 polymer ?
#
loop_
_entity_poly.entity_id
_entity_poly.type
_entity_poly.pdbx_seq_one_letter_code
_entity_poly.pdbx_strand_id
1 'polypeptide(L)'
;MQLILNELSIELDTEPVTAAAFTKARAKLKHTAFIELNREAVVGVCYGDGDYKRYKGFRVLGIDGSKLLLPDTKEVIKEFGQISYRSDKNLPKGNHAYGMASVMYDVLNRIAVNSVLGPARAYEVDLAMKHLEYTQENDLLLCDREYPSYRFLSTLVDKNRSFVVRCSAKSFAVARAMLKGKETDSQIVTLKPHHSRLKEIKALGLPLEIKVRFVRVTLVTGEYEVLVTSLIDEEIWPTTEFKEIYWLRWGIEGFYGILNTRLNLENFTGQTAESVYQDFYATVYLTGMESMLTADANTELAKKPVCYPQQVNHIVSFNAIKNQASCY
;
A
#
# COMPACT_ATOMS: atom_id res chain seq x y z
N MET A 1 -17.72 23.28 -1.83
CA MET A 1 -16.56 24.13 -1.50
C MET A 1 -16.97 25.38 -0.71
N GLN A 2 -17.73 26.34 -1.29
CA GLN A 2 -18.05 27.59 -0.59
C GLN A 2 -18.81 27.38 0.73
N LEU A 3 -19.74 26.44 0.80
CA LEU A 3 -20.44 26.10 2.05
C LEU A 3 -19.47 25.66 3.17
N ILE A 4 -18.52 24.79 2.84
CA ILE A 4 -17.51 24.31 3.79
C ILE A 4 -16.63 25.48 4.26
N LEU A 5 -16.23 26.37 3.36
CA LEU A 5 -15.42 27.53 3.73
C LEU A 5 -16.19 28.52 4.62
N ASN A 6 -17.49 28.69 4.40
CA ASN A 6 -18.33 29.50 5.24
C ASN A 6 -18.51 28.89 6.65
N GLU A 7 -18.74 27.58 6.72
CA GLU A 7 -18.82 26.86 8.01
C GLU A 7 -17.51 27.02 8.80
N LEU A 8 -16.36 26.78 8.15
CA LEU A 8 -15.04 26.96 8.77
C LEU A 8 -14.79 28.39 9.24
N SER A 9 -15.21 29.41 8.47
CA SER A 9 -15.01 30.78 8.88
C SER A 9 -15.86 31.17 10.11
N ILE A 10 -17.06 30.63 10.22
CA ILE A 10 -17.91 30.81 11.42
C ILE A 10 -17.28 30.15 12.63
N GLU A 11 -16.82 28.91 12.51
CA GLU A 11 -16.24 28.14 13.62
C GLU A 11 -14.89 28.72 14.09
N LEU A 12 -14.08 29.25 13.16
CA LEU A 12 -12.77 29.83 13.47
C LEU A 12 -12.82 31.34 13.77
N ASP A 13 -14.02 31.94 13.82
CA ASP A 13 -14.24 33.40 14.00
C ASP A 13 -13.36 34.22 13.04
N THR A 14 -13.35 33.85 11.76
CA THR A 14 -12.54 34.46 10.72
C THR A 14 -13.41 35.05 9.60
N GLU A 15 -12.85 35.97 8.83
CA GLU A 15 -13.51 36.51 7.66
C GLU A 15 -13.81 35.43 6.61
N PRO A 16 -15.00 35.41 5.98
CA PRO A 16 -15.36 34.44 4.97
C PRO A 16 -14.39 34.42 3.79
N VAL A 17 -13.85 33.24 3.46
CA VAL A 17 -12.93 33.03 2.35
C VAL A 17 -13.69 32.57 1.12
N THR A 18 -13.47 33.20 -0.05
CA THR A 18 -14.04 32.72 -1.30
C THR A 18 -13.38 31.43 -1.80
N ALA A 19 -14.14 30.61 -2.51
CA ALA A 19 -13.59 29.40 -3.16
C ALA A 19 -12.41 29.70 -4.09
N ALA A 20 -12.43 30.87 -4.77
CA ALA A 20 -11.34 31.34 -5.62
C ALA A 20 -10.08 31.69 -4.82
N ALA A 21 -10.22 32.36 -3.67
CA ALA A 21 -9.12 32.71 -2.78
C ALA A 21 -8.49 31.41 -2.18
N PHE A 22 -9.32 30.47 -1.74
CA PHE A 22 -8.88 29.15 -1.28
C PHE A 22 -8.10 28.40 -2.36
N THR A 23 -8.61 28.36 -3.59
CA THR A 23 -7.92 27.68 -4.71
C THR A 23 -6.56 28.31 -5.00
N LYS A 24 -6.46 29.67 -4.96
CA LYS A 24 -5.18 30.38 -5.11
C LYS A 24 -4.20 30.09 -3.97
N ALA A 25 -4.69 30.03 -2.73
CA ALA A 25 -3.87 29.68 -1.57
C ALA A 25 -3.38 28.23 -1.65
N ARG A 26 -4.29 27.30 -1.98
CA ARG A 26 -3.97 25.89 -2.18
C ARG A 26 -2.90 25.67 -3.25
N ALA A 27 -2.91 26.42 -4.34
CA ALA A 27 -1.90 26.31 -5.39
C ALA A 27 -0.46 26.62 -4.92
N LYS A 28 -0.29 27.29 -3.77
CA LYS A 28 1.01 27.57 -3.15
C LYS A 28 1.49 26.44 -2.23
N LEU A 29 0.58 25.60 -1.75
CA LEU A 29 0.91 24.44 -0.91
C LEU A 29 1.50 23.34 -1.78
N LYS A 30 2.63 22.77 -1.39
CA LYS A 30 3.22 21.64 -2.06
C LYS A 30 2.67 20.33 -1.48
N HIS A 31 2.43 19.34 -2.36
CA HIS A 31 1.97 18.00 -1.92
C HIS A 31 2.95 17.33 -0.94
N THR A 32 4.24 17.70 -0.98
CA THR A 32 5.26 17.19 -0.05
C THR A 32 4.94 17.51 1.41
N ALA A 33 4.15 18.57 1.69
CA ALA A 33 3.68 18.84 3.04
C ALA A 33 2.84 17.70 3.61
N PHE A 34 1.98 17.07 2.80
CA PHE A 34 1.18 15.92 3.25
C PHE A 34 2.03 14.65 3.43
N ILE A 35 3.09 14.49 2.61
CA ILE A 35 4.05 13.41 2.80
C ILE A 35 4.77 13.57 4.14
N GLU A 36 5.22 14.80 4.45
CA GLU A 36 5.86 15.13 5.73
C GLU A 36 4.91 14.93 6.91
N LEU A 37 3.67 15.42 6.81
CA LEU A 37 2.65 15.23 7.84
C LEU A 37 2.38 13.75 8.10
N ASN A 38 2.26 12.92 7.05
CA ASN A 38 2.09 11.48 7.23
C ASN A 38 3.31 10.87 7.93
N ARG A 39 4.53 11.28 7.54
CA ARG A 39 5.76 10.76 8.12
C ARG A 39 5.89 11.13 9.60
N GLU A 40 5.65 12.39 9.97
CA GLU A 40 5.89 12.89 11.32
C GLU A 40 4.70 12.61 12.25
N ALA A 41 3.48 12.95 11.81
CA ALA A 41 2.30 12.90 12.69
C ALA A 41 1.57 11.55 12.69
N VAL A 42 1.83 10.67 11.72
CA VAL A 42 1.25 9.32 11.69
C VAL A 42 2.32 8.27 11.94
N VAL A 43 3.29 8.15 11.03
CA VAL A 43 4.32 7.09 11.11
C VAL A 43 5.23 7.29 12.31
N GLY A 44 5.71 8.52 12.52
CA GLY A 44 6.57 8.89 13.67
C GLY A 44 5.87 8.67 15.00
N VAL A 45 4.61 9.07 15.12
CA VAL A 45 3.82 8.88 16.35
C VAL A 45 3.50 7.41 16.57
N CYS A 46 3.07 6.68 15.53
CA CYS A 46 2.74 5.24 15.67
C CYS A 46 3.91 4.39 16.17
N TYR A 47 5.13 4.73 15.77
CA TYR A 47 6.31 3.92 16.11
C TYR A 47 7.20 4.54 17.19
N GLY A 48 6.93 5.80 17.60
CA GLY A 48 7.82 6.61 18.43
C GLY A 48 8.08 6.06 19.83
N ASP A 49 7.08 5.47 20.48
CA ASP A 49 7.17 4.84 21.81
C ASP A 49 7.50 3.35 21.76
N GLY A 50 7.51 2.74 20.56
CA GLY A 50 7.76 1.32 20.37
C GLY A 50 6.58 0.39 20.72
N ASP A 51 5.47 0.93 21.20
CA ASP A 51 4.25 0.17 21.55
C ASP A 51 3.30 0.09 20.34
N TYR A 52 3.67 -0.67 19.32
CA TYR A 52 2.85 -0.94 18.16
C TYR A 52 2.70 -2.44 17.90
N LYS A 53 1.65 -2.83 17.20
CA LYS A 53 1.34 -4.24 16.93
C LYS A 53 2.40 -4.87 16.02
N ARG A 54 2.87 -6.06 16.42
CA ARG A 54 3.84 -6.87 15.68
C ARG A 54 3.35 -8.31 15.56
N TYR A 55 3.77 -8.99 14.51
CA TYR A 55 3.56 -10.42 14.34
C TYR A 55 4.89 -11.16 14.54
N LYS A 56 5.03 -11.93 15.61
CA LYS A 56 6.29 -12.61 15.99
C LYS A 56 7.53 -11.68 15.95
N GLY A 57 7.36 -10.44 16.42
CA GLY A 57 8.41 -9.42 16.43
C GLY A 57 8.53 -8.59 15.15
N PHE A 58 7.87 -8.97 14.07
CA PHE A 58 7.89 -8.23 12.80
C PHE A 58 6.83 -7.13 12.74
N ARG A 59 7.20 -5.99 12.17
CA ARG A 59 6.27 -5.05 11.58
C ARG A 59 5.84 -5.61 10.20
N VAL A 60 4.55 -5.80 9.96
CA VAL A 60 4.05 -6.49 8.77
C VAL A 60 3.57 -5.48 7.74
N LEU A 61 4.27 -5.39 6.63
CA LEU A 61 4.07 -4.39 5.59
C LEU A 61 3.57 -5.02 4.29
N GLY A 62 2.31 -4.75 3.92
CA GLY A 62 1.78 -5.06 2.60
C GLY A 62 2.26 -4.02 1.57
N ILE A 63 2.73 -4.47 0.41
CA ILE A 63 3.01 -3.59 -0.73
C ILE A 63 2.08 -3.98 -1.86
N ASP A 64 1.35 -2.99 -2.38
CA ASP A 64 0.43 -3.19 -3.50
C ASP A 64 0.32 -1.92 -4.36
N GLY A 65 -0.15 -2.10 -5.59
CA GLY A 65 -0.38 -1.03 -6.55
C GLY A 65 -1.84 -0.95 -6.99
N SER A 66 -2.32 0.26 -7.25
CA SER A 66 -3.65 0.49 -7.83
C SER A 66 -3.61 1.58 -8.88
N LYS A 67 -4.34 1.38 -9.96
CA LYS A 67 -4.54 2.42 -10.96
C LYS A 67 -5.66 3.34 -10.51
N LEU A 68 -5.39 4.63 -10.52
CA LEU A 68 -6.34 5.68 -10.20
C LEU A 68 -6.71 6.44 -11.47
N LEU A 69 -8.01 6.62 -11.69
CA LEU A 69 -8.52 7.49 -12.74
C LEU A 69 -8.25 8.94 -12.36
N LEU A 70 -7.66 9.71 -13.26
CA LEU A 70 -7.28 11.10 -13.03
C LEU A 70 -8.07 12.04 -13.96
N PRO A 71 -8.12 13.35 -13.66
CA PRO A 71 -8.72 14.34 -14.56
C PRO A 71 -8.04 14.38 -15.93
N ASP A 72 -8.80 14.31 -17.02
CA ASP A 72 -8.31 14.31 -18.41
C ASP A 72 -7.89 15.73 -18.87
N THR A 73 -6.95 16.37 -18.17
CA THR A 73 -6.38 17.65 -18.54
C THR A 73 -5.03 17.51 -19.22
N LYS A 74 -4.64 18.51 -20.03
CA LYS A 74 -3.34 18.47 -20.74
C LYS A 74 -2.15 18.32 -19.79
N GLU A 75 -2.19 18.98 -18.64
CA GLU A 75 -1.13 18.94 -17.63
C GLU A 75 -1.04 17.57 -16.96
N VAL A 76 -2.18 17.02 -16.53
CA VAL A 76 -2.25 15.70 -15.90
C VAL A 76 -1.83 14.60 -16.88
N ILE A 77 -2.29 14.67 -18.12
CA ILE A 77 -1.89 13.73 -19.18
C ILE A 77 -0.39 13.78 -19.46
N LYS A 78 0.19 14.99 -19.46
CA LYS A 78 1.64 15.16 -19.65
C LYS A 78 2.45 14.52 -18.52
N GLU A 79 1.98 14.64 -17.29
CA GLU A 79 2.66 14.12 -16.10
C GLU A 79 2.48 12.60 -15.95
N PHE A 80 1.26 12.12 -16.03
CA PHE A 80 0.91 10.73 -15.69
C PHE A 80 0.72 9.83 -16.91
N GLY A 81 0.41 10.38 -18.06
CA GLY A 81 0.10 9.63 -19.28
C GLY A 81 -1.36 9.19 -19.36
N GLN A 82 -1.67 8.51 -20.46
CA GLN A 82 -2.99 7.95 -20.75
C GLN A 82 -2.91 6.46 -21.07
N ILE A 83 -3.91 5.72 -20.67
CA ILE A 83 -4.10 4.30 -21.00
C ILE A 83 -5.57 4.00 -21.26
N SER A 84 -5.84 2.95 -22.04
CA SER A 84 -7.16 2.32 -22.10
C SER A 84 -7.21 1.24 -21.03
N TYR A 85 -8.03 1.44 -20.00
CA TYR A 85 -8.18 0.51 -18.90
C TYR A 85 -9.62 -0.03 -18.89
N ARG A 86 -9.77 -1.35 -18.95
CA ARG A 86 -11.05 -2.02 -19.20
C ARG A 86 -11.98 -2.13 -17.98
N SER A 87 -11.53 -1.80 -16.78
CA SER A 87 -12.30 -2.06 -15.56
C SER A 87 -13.47 -1.09 -15.35
N ASP A 88 -13.43 0.09 -15.95
CA ASP A 88 -14.50 1.07 -15.75
C ASP A 88 -15.48 1.04 -16.92
N LYS A 89 -16.64 0.40 -16.65
CA LYS A 89 -17.73 0.28 -17.63
C LYS A 89 -18.49 1.59 -17.86
N ASN A 90 -18.28 2.60 -17.02
CA ASN A 90 -19.00 3.88 -17.05
C ASN A 90 -18.24 4.95 -17.83
N LEU A 91 -16.97 4.72 -18.16
CA LEU A 91 -16.18 5.67 -18.94
C LEU A 91 -16.44 5.53 -20.45
N PRO A 92 -16.39 6.64 -21.20
CA PRO A 92 -16.35 6.59 -22.65
C PRO A 92 -15.21 5.71 -23.17
N LYS A 93 -15.41 5.05 -24.31
CA LYS A 93 -14.33 4.27 -24.92
C LYS A 93 -13.18 5.21 -25.33
N GLY A 94 -11.97 4.85 -24.93
CA GLY A 94 -10.78 5.64 -25.27
C GLY A 94 -9.65 5.49 -24.27
N ASN A 95 -8.66 6.37 -24.39
CA ASN A 95 -7.59 6.52 -23.40
C ASN A 95 -7.98 7.64 -22.45
N HIS A 96 -7.82 7.38 -21.16
CA HIS A 96 -8.02 8.35 -20.09
C HIS A 96 -6.74 8.50 -19.27
N ALA A 97 -6.61 9.63 -18.58
CA ALA A 97 -5.50 9.86 -17.68
C ALA A 97 -5.58 8.92 -16.49
N TYR A 98 -4.51 8.21 -16.20
CA TYR A 98 -4.38 7.35 -15.03
C TYR A 98 -3.04 7.61 -14.33
N GLY A 99 -3.04 7.45 -13.02
CA GLY A 99 -1.84 7.31 -12.22
C GLY A 99 -1.69 5.88 -11.69
N MET A 100 -0.47 5.47 -11.40
CA MET A 100 -0.16 4.24 -10.67
C MET A 100 0.17 4.63 -9.23
N ALA A 101 -0.75 4.40 -8.30
CA ALA A 101 -0.49 4.49 -6.88
C ALA A 101 0.22 3.21 -6.42
N SER A 102 1.25 3.35 -5.62
CA SER A 102 1.90 2.25 -4.90
C SER A 102 1.99 2.63 -3.44
N VAL A 103 1.59 1.74 -2.55
CA VAL A 103 1.58 1.99 -1.11
C VAL A 103 2.27 0.85 -0.39
N MET A 104 3.05 1.20 0.62
CA MET A 104 3.56 0.29 1.64
C MET A 104 2.77 0.55 2.93
N TYR A 105 1.98 -0.43 3.33
CA TYR A 105 0.97 -0.33 4.37
C TYR A 105 1.24 -1.28 5.53
N ASP A 106 1.32 -0.77 6.75
CA ASP A 106 1.34 -1.61 7.95
C ASP A 106 -0.06 -2.18 8.19
N VAL A 107 -0.21 -3.45 7.92
CA VAL A 107 -1.50 -4.13 7.95
C VAL A 107 -2.04 -4.36 9.36
N LEU A 108 -1.17 -4.34 10.38
CA LEU A 108 -1.54 -4.52 11.78
C LEU A 108 -1.91 -3.19 12.45
N ASN A 109 -1.17 -2.13 12.15
CA ASN A 109 -1.37 -0.79 12.70
C ASN A 109 -2.23 0.10 11.81
N ARG A 110 -2.56 -0.37 10.61
CA ARG A 110 -3.46 0.27 9.64
C ARG A 110 -3.03 1.67 9.21
N ILE A 111 -1.74 1.86 8.98
CA ILE A 111 -1.17 3.12 8.49
C ILE A 111 -0.36 2.91 7.21
N ALA A 112 -0.40 3.89 6.31
CA ALA A 112 0.49 3.92 5.16
C ALA A 112 1.88 4.43 5.60
N VAL A 113 2.86 3.54 5.60
CA VAL A 113 4.24 3.89 5.96
C VAL A 113 4.89 4.75 4.89
N ASN A 114 4.64 4.42 3.63
CA ASN A 114 5.06 5.20 2.48
C ASN A 114 4.09 5.02 1.31
N SER A 115 3.94 6.04 0.49
CA SER A 115 3.13 6.00 -0.72
C SER A 115 3.79 6.76 -1.86
N VAL A 116 3.57 6.30 -3.08
CA VAL A 116 4.08 6.91 -4.30
C VAL A 116 2.97 6.93 -5.35
N LEU A 117 2.74 8.08 -5.97
CA LEU A 117 1.90 8.19 -7.15
C LEU A 117 2.81 8.41 -8.38
N GLY A 118 2.78 7.49 -9.31
CA GLY A 118 3.61 7.53 -10.52
C GLY A 118 2.78 7.53 -11.81
N PRO A 119 3.45 7.58 -12.98
CA PRO A 119 2.78 7.51 -14.27
C PRO A 119 1.97 6.23 -14.47
N ALA A 120 0.92 6.28 -15.30
CA ALA A 120 0.00 5.18 -15.59
C ALA A 120 0.68 3.87 -16.01
N ARG A 121 1.84 3.97 -16.67
CA ARG A 121 2.64 2.85 -17.16
C ARG A 121 3.84 2.51 -16.29
N ALA A 122 3.93 3.11 -15.10
CA ALA A 122 4.99 2.75 -14.15
C ALA A 122 4.90 1.25 -13.82
N TYR A 123 6.05 0.61 -13.75
CA TYR A 123 6.12 -0.79 -13.35
C TYR A 123 6.03 -0.88 -11.83
N GLU A 124 5.06 -1.65 -11.33
CA GLU A 124 4.74 -1.73 -9.91
C GLU A 124 5.95 -2.09 -9.04
N VAL A 125 6.79 -3.03 -9.51
CA VAL A 125 8.02 -3.42 -8.80
C VAL A 125 9.00 -2.24 -8.67
N ASP A 126 9.11 -1.36 -9.68
CA ASP A 126 9.99 -0.20 -9.60
C ASP A 126 9.47 0.85 -8.60
N LEU A 127 8.14 0.96 -8.46
CA LEU A 127 7.54 1.79 -7.41
C LEU A 127 7.75 1.16 -6.03
N ALA A 128 7.58 -0.17 -5.93
CA ALA A 128 7.85 -0.91 -4.69
C ALA A 128 9.29 -0.76 -4.20
N MET A 129 10.26 -0.72 -5.12
CA MET A 129 11.68 -0.50 -4.78
C MET A 129 11.91 0.83 -4.08
N LYS A 130 11.11 1.88 -4.37
CA LYS A 130 11.19 3.18 -3.68
C LYS A 130 10.76 3.10 -2.22
N HIS A 131 9.89 2.16 -1.86
CA HIS A 131 9.47 1.96 -0.48
C HIS A 131 10.57 1.36 0.39
N LEU A 132 11.56 0.67 -0.19
CA LEU A 132 12.56 -0.06 0.57
C LEU A 132 13.49 0.83 1.41
N GLU A 133 13.55 2.14 1.12
CA GLU A 133 14.27 3.12 1.94
C GLU A 133 13.60 3.36 3.30
N TYR A 134 12.30 3.07 3.40
CA TYR A 134 11.49 3.24 4.61
C TYR A 134 11.32 1.94 5.40
N THR A 135 12.00 0.87 4.96
CA THR A 135 11.97 -0.44 5.64
C THR A 135 13.10 -0.60 6.65
N GLN A 136 12.85 -1.43 7.66
CA GLN A 136 13.77 -1.76 8.75
C GLN A 136 14.06 -3.27 8.78
N GLU A 137 15.07 -3.71 9.54
CA GLU A 137 15.45 -5.13 9.63
C GLU A 137 14.31 -6.04 10.13
N ASN A 138 13.49 -5.53 11.05
CA ASN A 138 12.34 -6.26 11.60
C ASN A 138 11.05 -6.07 10.78
N ASP A 139 11.16 -5.86 9.48
CA ASP A 139 10.02 -5.80 8.58
C ASP A 139 9.82 -7.14 7.87
N LEU A 140 8.55 -7.56 7.80
CA LEU A 140 8.08 -8.64 6.96
C LEU A 140 7.23 -8.05 5.83
N LEU A 141 7.75 -8.10 4.61
CA LEU A 141 7.07 -7.58 3.44
C LEU A 141 6.16 -8.65 2.81
N LEU A 142 4.91 -8.30 2.59
CA LEU A 142 3.91 -9.13 1.94
C LEU A 142 3.56 -8.54 0.58
N CYS A 143 3.80 -9.29 -0.50
CA CYS A 143 3.53 -8.83 -1.86
C CYS A 143 2.75 -9.89 -2.66
N ASP A 144 2.04 -9.43 -3.68
CA ASP A 144 1.24 -10.30 -4.53
C ASP A 144 2.07 -10.93 -5.68
N ARG A 145 1.38 -11.62 -6.61
CA ARG A 145 1.98 -12.38 -7.71
C ARG A 145 2.64 -11.56 -8.82
N GLU A 146 2.51 -10.24 -8.82
CA GLU A 146 3.14 -9.35 -9.81
C GLU A 146 4.58 -8.97 -9.40
N TYR A 147 4.95 -9.16 -8.12
CA TYR A 147 6.25 -8.75 -7.57
C TYR A 147 7.38 -9.77 -7.67
N PRO A 148 7.18 -11.12 -7.67
CA PRO A 148 8.28 -12.07 -7.52
C PRO A 148 9.16 -12.09 -8.78
N SER A 149 10.23 -11.33 -8.74
CA SER A 149 11.32 -11.33 -9.70
C SER A 149 12.65 -11.52 -8.97
N TYR A 150 13.66 -12.10 -9.66
CA TYR A 150 14.98 -12.29 -9.05
C TYR A 150 15.54 -10.96 -8.53
N ARG A 151 15.43 -9.87 -9.31
CA ARG A 151 15.90 -8.52 -8.92
C ARG A 151 15.25 -8.06 -7.62
N PHE A 152 13.94 -8.18 -7.51
CA PHE A 152 13.21 -7.76 -6.30
C PHE A 152 13.62 -8.58 -5.08
N LEU A 153 13.57 -9.91 -5.19
CA LEU A 153 13.92 -10.81 -4.08
C LEU A 153 15.40 -10.66 -3.64
N SER A 154 16.33 -10.55 -4.61
CA SER A 154 17.75 -10.34 -4.29
C SER A 154 18.01 -9.00 -3.61
N THR A 155 17.26 -7.94 -3.98
CA THR A 155 17.33 -6.65 -3.28
C THR A 155 16.83 -6.74 -1.85
N LEU A 156 15.73 -7.48 -1.60
CA LEU A 156 15.23 -7.71 -0.24
C LEU A 156 16.24 -8.47 0.61
N VAL A 157 16.86 -9.51 0.04
CA VAL A 157 17.91 -10.28 0.72
C VAL A 157 19.14 -9.41 1.01
N ASP A 158 19.60 -8.64 0.03
CA ASP A 158 20.73 -7.72 0.17
C ASP A 158 20.53 -6.68 1.28
N LYS A 159 19.30 -6.18 1.40
CA LYS A 159 18.90 -5.25 2.46
C LYS A 159 18.55 -5.93 3.79
N ASN A 160 18.70 -7.25 3.91
CA ASN A 160 18.31 -8.01 5.09
C ASN A 160 16.82 -7.80 5.47
N ARG A 161 15.92 -7.87 4.49
CA ARG A 161 14.47 -7.72 4.70
C ARG A 161 13.78 -9.07 4.57
N SER A 162 12.91 -9.38 5.55
CA SER A 162 12.07 -10.58 5.48
C SER A 162 10.89 -10.36 4.52
N PHE A 163 10.50 -11.41 3.82
CA PHE A 163 9.40 -11.32 2.85
C PHE A 163 8.62 -12.61 2.73
N VAL A 164 7.35 -12.47 2.35
CA VAL A 164 6.48 -13.54 1.82
C VAL A 164 5.80 -12.98 0.57
N VAL A 165 6.11 -13.55 -0.59
CA VAL A 165 5.62 -13.07 -1.88
C VAL A 165 4.91 -14.19 -2.62
N ARG A 166 3.68 -13.95 -3.09
CA ARG A 166 2.93 -14.93 -3.87
C ARG A 166 3.54 -15.10 -5.26
N CYS A 167 3.63 -16.35 -5.70
CA CYS A 167 4.13 -16.70 -7.02
C CYS A 167 2.99 -17.03 -7.99
N SER A 168 3.15 -16.60 -9.23
CA SER A 168 2.37 -17.11 -10.36
C SER A 168 3.10 -18.28 -11.05
N ALA A 169 2.42 -18.98 -11.95
CA ALA A 169 3.03 -20.02 -12.77
C ALA A 169 4.17 -19.49 -13.68
N LYS A 170 4.28 -18.16 -13.86
CA LYS A 170 5.33 -17.52 -14.67
C LYS A 170 6.55 -17.10 -13.86
N SER A 171 6.44 -17.05 -12.52
CA SER A 171 7.49 -16.50 -11.65
C SER A 171 8.76 -17.37 -11.66
N PHE A 172 8.67 -18.60 -11.21
CA PHE A 172 9.79 -19.53 -11.07
C PHE A 172 9.39 -20.96 -11.47
N ALA A 173 10.36 -21.75 -11.95
CA ALA A 173 10.12 -23.15 -12.35
C ALA A 173 9.59 -23.99 -11.17
N VAL A 174 10.18 -23.81 -9.97
CA VAL A 174 9.76 -24.46 -8.72
C VAL A 174 8.30 -24.12 -8.39
N ALA A 175 7.94 -22.85 -8.40
CA ALA A 175 6.57 -22.42 -8.13
C ALA A 175 5.57 -23.04 -9.12
N ARG A 176 5.94 -23.12 -10.40
CA ARG A 176 5.12 -23.75 -11.44
C ARG A 176 4.90 -25.25 -11.19
N ALA A 177 5.91 -25.97 -10.74
CA ALA A 177 5.81 -27.39 -10.43
C ALA A 177 4.93 -27.60 -9.19
N MET A 178 5.12 -26.81 -8.15
CA MET A 178 4.32 -26.87 -6.92
C MET A 178 2.84 -26.53 -7.17
N LEU A 179 2.53 -25.52 -8.01
CA LEU A 179 1.16 -25.19 -8.40
C LEU A 179 0.44 -26.31 -9.15
N LYS A 180 1.20 -27.23 -9.80
CA LYS A 180 0.65 -28.43 -10.46
C LYS A 180 0.52 -29.64 -9.51
N GLY A 181 0.82 -29.47 -8.23
CA GLY A 181 0.77 -30.55 -7.24
C GLY A 181 1.86 -31.60 -7.38
N LYS A 182 2.96 -31.32 -8.11
CA LYS A 182 4.01 -32.31 -8.41
C LYS A 182 5.13 -32.39 -7.39
N GLU A 183 5.23 -31.39 -6.52
CA GLU A 183 6.33 -31.22 -5.56
C GLU A 183 5.81 -31.23 -4.12
N THR A 184 6.74 -31.27 -3.16
CA THR A 184 6.46 -31.17 -1.73
C THR A 184 5.85 -29.81 -1.38
N ASP A 185 5.21 -29.70 -0.22
CA ASP A 185 4.58 -28.45 0.24
C ASP A 185 5.59 -27.39 0.70
N SER A 186 6.84 -27.77 0.90
CA SER A 186 7.93 -26.89 1.30
C SER A 186 9.23 -27.30 0.61
N GLN A 187 9.97 -26.35 0.06
CA GLN A 187 11.28 -26.57 -0.56
C GLN A 187 12.20 -25.37 -0.33
N ILE A 188 13.39 -25.61 0.18
CA ILE A 188 14.46 -24.60 0.24
C ILE A 188 15.30 -24.72 -1.04
N VAL A 189 15.43 -23.60 -1.76
CA VAL A 189 16.07 -23.55 -3.06
C VAL A 189 17.06 -22.39 -3.12
N THR A 190 18.19 -22.61 -3.78
CA THR A 190 19.11 -21.54 -4.16
C THR A 190 18.72 -21.03 -5.54
N LEU A 191 18.17 -19.80 -5.60
CA LEU A 191 17.83 -19.12 -6.85
C LEU A 191 19.05 -18.43 -7.43
N LYS A 192 19.13 -18.43 -8.77
CA LYS A 192 20.12 -17.70 -9.56
C LYS A 192 19.39 -16.81 -10.58
N PRO A 193 19.98 -15.66 -10.98
CA PRO A 193 19.38 -14.84 -12.02
C PRO A 193 19.39 -15.58 -13.36
N HIS A 194 18.36 -15.37 -14.14
CA HIS A 194 18.35 -15.84 -15.53
C HIS A 194 19.52 -15.20 -16.31
N HIS A 195 20.12 -15.94 -17.23
CA HIS A 195 21.31 -15.49 -17.97
C HIS A 195 21.13 -14.12 -18.66
N SER A 196 19.93 -13.82 -19.16
CA SER A 196 19.61 -12.52 -19.79
C SER A 196 19.61 -11.34 -18.81
N ARG A 197 19.47 -11.59 -17.51
CA ARG A 197 19.46 -10.58 -16.43
C ARG A 197 20.77 -10.49 -15.65
N LEU A 198 21.71 -11.37 -15.94
CA LEU A 198 22.96 -11.48 -15.19
C LEU A 198 23.77 -10.17 -15.20
N LYS A 199 23.82 -9.48 -16.36
CA LYS A 199 24.51 -8.19 -16.48
C LYS A 199 23.86 -7.11 -15.62
N GLU A 200 22.54 -7.05 -15.60
CA GLU A 200 21.76 -6.12 -14.79
C GLU A 200 22.03 -6.35 -13.28
N ILE A 201 21.92 -7.60 -12.83
CA ILE A 201 22.14 -7.96 -11.42
C ILE A 201 23.56 -7.64 -10.96
N LYS A 202 24.57 -7.93 -11.79
CA LYS A 202 25.96 -7.55 -11.51
C LYS A 202 26.17 -6.04 -11.46
N ALA A 203 25.57 -5.30 -12.39
CA ALA A 203 25.67 -3.84 -12.42
C ALA A 203 25.02 -3.17 -11.20
N LEU A 204 23.99 -3.80 -10.63
CA LEU A 204 23.34 -3.35 -9.40
C LEU A 204 24.07 -3.80 -8.12
N GLY A 205 25.14 -4.58 -8.22
CA GLY A 205 25.86 -5.12 -7.07
C GLY A 205 25.10 -6.17 -6.25
N LEU A 206 24.00 -6.72 -6.81
CA LEU A 206 23.13 -7.64 -6.08
C LEU A 206 23.71 -9.06 -6.04
N PRO A 207 23.36 -9.86 -5.01
CA PRO A 207 23.75 -11.25 -4.91
C PRO A 207 23.41 -12.05 -6.16
N LEU A 208 24.33 -12.93 -6.59
CA LEU A 208 24.14 -13.83 -7.74
C LEU A 208 23.46 -15.15 -7.36
N GLU A 209 23.38 -15.42 -6.07
CA GLU A 209 22.69 -16.57 -5.49
C GLU A 209 21.95 -16.11 -4.25
N ILE A 210 20.69 -16.49 -4.12
CA ILE A 210 19.89 -16.24 -2.93
C ILE A 210 19.23 -17.53 -2.48
N LYS A 211 19.28 -17.80 -1.16
CA LYS A 211 18.59 -18.94 -0.56
C LYS A 211 17.19 -18.50 -0.13
N VAL A 212 16.18 -19.16 -0.67
CA VAL A 212 14.76 -18.89 -0.38
C VAL A 212 14.01 -20.19 -0.16
N ARG A 213 12.85 -20.09 0.48
CA ARG A 213 11.94 -21.21 0.66
C ARG A 213 10.68 -20.98 -0.18
N PHE A 214 10.23 -22.01 -0.89
CA PHE A 214 8.92 -22.06 -1.52
C PHE A 214 7.97 -22.86 -0.65
N VAL A 215 6.78 -22.30 -0.41
CA VAL A 215 5.73 -22.91 0.42
C VAL A 215 4.44 -22.98 -0.39
N ARG A 216 3.82 -24.16 -0.45
CA ARG A 216 2.52 -24.39 -1.06
C ARG A 216 1.43 -24.32 0.00
N VAL A 217 0.44 -23.49 -0.24
CA VAL A 217 -0.74 -23.32 0.62
C VAL A 217 -1.96 -23.84 -0.14
N THR A 218 -2.76 -24.70 0.50
CA THR A 218 -4.02 -25.16 -0.05
C THR A 218 -5.15 -24.24 0.39
N LEU A 219 -5.87 -23.67 -0.59
CA LEU A 219 -7.03 -22.83 -0.35
C LEU A 219 -8.26 -23.69 0.01
N VAL A 220 -9.29 -23.06 0.57
CA VAL A 220 -10.57 -23.71 0.88
C VAL A 220 -11.23 -24.28 -0.39
N THR A 221 -10.96 -23.67 -1.55
CA THR A 221 -11.44 -24.13 -2.87
C THR A 221 -10.74 -25.39 -3.37
N GLY A 222 -9.70 -25.85 -2.70
CA GLY A 222 -8.83 -26.96 -3.15
C GLY A 222 -7.72 -26.53 -4.14
N GLU A 223 -7.69 -25.26 -4.53
CA GLU A 223 -6.62 -24.71 -5.37
C GLU A 223 -5.33 -24.47 -4.55
N TYR A 224 -4.20 -24.41 -5.25
CA TYR A 224 -2.91 -24.14 -4.64
C TYR A 224 -2.47 -22.71 -4.85
N GLU A 225 -1.96 -22.10 -3.79
CA GLU A 225 -1.10 -20.93 -3.86
C GLU A 225 0.34 -21.33 -3.52
N VAL A 226 1.30 -20.69 -4.16
CA VAL A 226 2.73 -20.89 -3.85
C VAL A 226 3.33 -19.55 -3.46
N LEU A 227 4.00 -19.55 -2.32
CA LEU A 227 4.68 -18.40 -1.74
C LEU A 227 6.19 -18.62 -1.82
N VAL A 228 6.94 -17.57 -2.12
CA VAL A 228 8.40 -17.53 -1.96
C VAL A 228 8.74 -16.64 -0.77
N THR A 229 9.66 -17.09 0.08
CA THR A 229 9.95 -16.42 1.35
C THR A 229 11.44 -16.54 1.74
N SER A 230 11.90 -15.55 2.51
CA SER A 230 13.17 -15.58 3.23
C SER A 230 13.09 -16.32 4.57
N LEU A 231 11.89 -16.67 5.05
CA LEU A 231 11.65 -17.38 6.30
C LEU A 231 11.93 -18.89 6.09
N ILE A 232 13.21 -19.28 6.18
CA ILE A 232 13.68 -20.62 5.79
C ILE A 232 13.64 -21.63 6.93
N ASP A 233 13.62 -21.19 8.18
CA ASP A 233 13.59 -22.06 9.35
C ASP A 233 12.18 -22.66 9.52
N GLU A 234 12.07 -23.99 9.34
CA GLU A 234 10.78 -24.69 9.37
C GLU A 234 10.26 -24.95 10.79
N GLU A 235 11.13 -24.92 11.79
CA GLU A 235 10.73 -25.04 13.20
C GLU A 235 10.06 -23.76 13.70
N ILE A 236 10.64 -22.60 13.33
CA ILE A 236 10.08 -21.27 13.67
C ILE A 236 8.87 -20.93 12.80
N TRP A 237 8.92 -21.34 11.52
CA TRP A 237 7.93 -21.00 10.49
C TRP A 237 7.37 -22.26 9.83
N PRO A 238 6.52 -23.05 10.53
CA PRO A 238 5.91 -24.23 9.94
C PRO A 238 5.03 -23.86 8.74
N THR A 239 4.97 -24.73 7.75
CA THR A 239 4.22 -24.53 6.48
C THR A 239 2.77 -24.10 6.71
N THR A 240 2.14 -24.58 7.76
CA THR A 240 0.75 -24.28 8.12
C THR A 240 0.48 -22.83 8.47
N GLU A 241 1.48 -22.08 8.95
CA GLU A 241 1.32 -20.68 9.31
C GLU A 241 1.27 -19.75 8.09
N PHE A 242 1.83 -20.16 6.96
CA PHE A 242 1.93 -19.26 5.80
C PHE A 242 0.60 -18.84 5.22
N LYS A 243 -0.45 -19.62 5.44
CA LYS A 243 -1.81 -19.22 5.07
C LYS A 243 -2.27 -17.97 5.85
N GLU A 244 -2.05 -17.96 7.15
CA GLU A 244 -2.42 -16.85 8.03
C GLU A 244 -1.53 -15.63 7.78
N ILE A 245 -0.21 -15.84 7.68
CA ILE A 245 0.75 -14.76 7.37
C ILE A 245 0.37 -14.07 6.07
N TYR A 246 0.15 -14.83 5.01
CA TYR A 246 -0.15 -14.25 3.71
C TYR A 246 -1.56 -13.63 3.66
N TRP A 247 -2.49 -14.14 4.46
CA TRP A 247 -3.83 -13.56 4.58
C TRP A 247 -3.79 -12.12 5.11
N LEU A 248 -2.82 -11.76 5.94
CA LEU A 248 -2.64 -10.38 6.43
C LEU A 248 -2.48 -9.36 5.28
N ARG A 249 -1.96 -9.78 4.13
CA ARG A 249 -1.83 -8.94 2.94
C ARG A 249 -3.15 -8.29 2.51
N TRP A 250 -4.27 -8.97 2.73
CA TRP A 250 -5.60 -8.42 2.40
C TRP A 250 -5.92 -7.10 3.12
N GLY A 251 -5.19 -6.77 4.17
CA GLY A 251 -5.30 -5.48 4.86
C GLY A 251 -5.04 -4.30 3.92
N ILE A 252 -4.11 -4.42 2.96
CA ILE A 252 -3.85 -3.34 1.99
C ILE A 252 -4.96 -3.22 0.94
N GLU A 253 -5.61 -4.31 0.56
CA GLU A 253 -6.79 -4.24 -0.32
C GLU A 253 -7.96 -3.53 0.38
N GLY A 254 -8.13 -3.79 1.69
CA GLY A 254 -9.07 -3.04 2.53
C GLY A 254 -8.76 -1.54 2.57
N PHE A 255 -7.48 -1.18 2.67
CA PHE A 255 -7.04 0.21 2.60
C PHE A 255 -7.41 0.89 1.28
N TYR A 256 -7.13 0.26 0.13
CA TYR A 256 -7.58 0.78 -1.17
C TYR A 256 -9.10 0.88 -1.27
N GLY A 257 -9.82 -0.07 -0.67
CA GLY A 257 -11.28 -0.01 -0.54
C GLY A 257 -11.73 1.25 0.20
N ILE A 258 -11.07 1.66 1.28
CA ILE A 258 -11.36 2.92 2.00
C ILE A 258 -11.08 4.13 1.10
N LEU A 259 -9.91 4.19 0.45
CA LEU A 259 -9.56 5.30 -0.45
C LEU A 259 -10.59 5.50 -1.55
N ASN A 260 -10.99 4.42 -2.22
CA ASN A 260 -11.83 4.50 -3.41
C ASN A 260 -13.32 4.65 -3.06
N THR A 261 -13.82 3.92 -2.04
CA THR A 261 -15.26 3.86 -1.77
C THR A 261 -15.74 4.79 -0.66
N ARG A 262 -14.87 5.11 0.31
CA ARG A 262 -15.22 5.96 1.47
C ARG A 262 -14.78 7.40 1.28
N LEU A 263 -13.59 7.60 0.75
CA LEU A 263 -13.02 8.91 0.53
C LEU A 263 -13.15 9.38 -0.93
N ASN A 264 -13.65 8.50 -1.83
CA ASN A 264 -13.86 8.81 -3.25
C ASN A 264 -12.62 9.46 -3.88
N LEU A 265 -11.45 8.87 -3.68
CA LEU A 265 -10.16 9.45 -4.10
C LEU A 265 -10.16 9.86 -5.58
N GLU A 266 -10.86 9.14 -6.46
CA GLU A 266 -10.95 9.45 -7.89
C GLU A 266 -11.79 10.72 -8.20
N ASN A 267 -12.50 11.30 -7.22
CA ASN A 267 -13.14 12.60 -7.33
C ASN A 267 -12.15 13.73 -7.02
N PHE A 268 -11.10 13.83 -7.82
CA PHE A 268 -10.10 14.88 -7.65
C PHE A 268 -10.70 16.27 -7.69
N THR A 269 -10.32 17.11 -6.72
CA THR A 269 -10.87 18.46 -6.53
C THR A 269 -10.20 19.52 -7.40
N GLY A 270 -9.06 19.17 -8.02
CA GLY A 270 -8.29 20.06 -8.89
C GLY A 270 -7.93 19.38 -10.21
N GLN A 271 -7.49 20.18 -11.17
CA GLN A 271 -7.21 19.77 -12.55
C GLN A 271 -5.72 19.91 -12.95
N THR A 272 -4.84 20.22 -12.00
CA THR A 272 -3.38 20.29 -12.21
C THR A 272 -2.71 19.04 -11.66
N ALA A 273 -1.51 18.73 -12.14
CA ALA A 273 -0.73 17.62 -11.61
C ALA A 273 -0.46 17.79 -10.10
N GLU A 274 -0.12 19.00 -9.67
CA GLU A 274 0.11 19.29 -8.25
C GLU A 274 -1.15 19.07 -7.41
N SER A 275 -2.34 19.45 -7.89
CA SER A 275 -3.58 19.20 -7.15
C SER A 275 -3.95 17.72 -7.05
N VAL A 276 -3.61 16.92 -8.06
CA VAL A 276 -3.76 15.47 -8.03
C VAL A 276 -2.85 14.87 -6.95
N TYR A 277 -1.58 15.26 -6.92
CA TYR A 277 -0.66 14.84 -5.86
C TYR A 277 -1.15 15.27 -4.47
N GLN A 278 -1.62 16.52 -4.31
CA GLN A 278 -2.16 17.00 -3.05
C GLN A 278 -3.33 16.14 -2.56
N ASP A 279 -4.33 15.89 -3.43
CA ASP A 279 -5.50 15.07 -3.06
C ASP A 279 -5.09 13.65 -2.68
N PHE A 280 -4.18 13.03 -3.43
CA PHE A 280 -3.68 11.69 -3.12
C PHE A 280 -3.00 11.63 -1.75
N TYR A 281 -1.98 12.46 -1.52
CA TYR A 281 -1.21 12.41 -0.28
C TYR A 281 -1.99 12.91 0.93
N ALA A 282 -2.88 13.90 0.76
CA ALA A 282 -3.79 14.33 1.83
C ALA A 282 -4.75 13.21 2.24
N THR A 283 -5.27 12.45 1.26
CA THR A 283 -6.16 11.32 1.54
C THR A 283 -5.42 10.19 2.26
N VAL A 284 -4.19 9.88 1.86
CA VAL A 284 -3.34 8.90 2.58
C VAL A 284 -3.07 9.35 4.01
N TYR A 285 -2.71 10.61 4.21
CA TYR A 285 -2.50 11.19 5.55
C TYR A 285 -3.77 11.12 6.41
N LEU A 286 -4.93 11.47 5.85
CA LEU A 286 -6.21 11.43 6.55
C LEU A 286 -6.57 10.02 7.02
N THR A 287 -6.30 8.98 6.21
CA THR A 287 -6.53 7.59 6.62
C THR A 287 -5.62 7.18 7.78
N GLY A 288 -4.37 7.62 7.77
CA GLY A 288 -3.43 7.39 8.87
C GLY A 288 -3.89 8.06 10.17
N MET A 289 -4.30 9.32 10.11
CA MET A 289 -4.88 10.04 11.25
C MET A 289 -6.10 9.31 11.82
N GLU A 290 -7.02 8.91 10.96
CA GLU A 290 -8.23 8.17 11.39
C GLU A 290 -7.85 6.87 12.10
N SER A 291 -6.89 6.13 11.57
CA SER A 291 -6.41 4.89 12.20
C SER A 291 -5.81 5.13 13.59
N MET A 292 -5.03 6.20 13.76
CA MET A 292 -4.45 6.57 15.06
C MET A 292 -5.53 6.98 16.07
N LEU A 293 -6.45 7.86 15.67
CA LEU A 293 -7.53 8.35 16.53
C LEU A 293 -8.53 7.26 16.93
N THR A 294 -8.69 6.22 16.13
CA THR A 294 -9.63 5.12 16.41
C THR A 294 -8.97 3.88 16.99
N ALA A 295 -7.65 3.87 17.22
CA ALA A 295 -6.88 2.70 17.65
C ALA A 295 -7.40 2.12 18.98
N ASP A 296 -7.59 2.96 19.99
CA ASP A 296 -8.07 2.54 21.32
C ASP A 296 -9.49 2.01 21.25
N ALA A 297 -10.39 2.71 20.57
CA ALA A 297 -11.78 2.29 20.37
C ALA A 297 -11.86 0.93 19.66
N ASN A 298 -11.05 0.72 18.62
CA ASN A 298 -10.97 -0.56 17.92
C ASN A 298 -10.40 -1.68 18.81
N THR A 299 -9.46 -1.36 19.69
CA THR A 299 -8.89 -2.31 20.66
C THR A 299 -9.94 -2.73 21.68
N GLU A 300 -10.77 -1.81 22.16
CA GLU A 300 -11.89 -2.12 23.07
C GLU A 300 -13.00 -2.93 22.37
N LEU A 301 -13.32 -2.58 21.13
CA LEU A 301 -14.31 -3.32 20.33
C LEU A 301 -13.87 -4.77 20.09
N ALA A 302 -12.58 -5.00 19.86
CA ALA A 302 -12.03 -6.34 19.64
C ALA A 302 -12.12 -7.26 20.88
N LYS A 303 -12.23 -6.68 22.10
CA LYS A 303 -12.40 -7.44 23.35
C LYS A 303 -13.83 -7.91 23.59
N LYS A 304 -14.81 -7.40 22.85
CA LYS A 304 -16.23 -7.76 23.04
C LYS A 304 -16.51 -9.17 22.54
N PRO A 305 -17.18 -10.02 23.32
CA PRO A 305 -17.55 -11.37 22.92
C PRO A 305 -18.76 -11.33 21.97
N VAL A 306 -18.50 -11.08 20.69
CA VAL A 306 -19.53 -11.01 19.64
C VAL A 306 -19.22 -11.99 18.51
N CYS A 307 -20.25 -12.45 17.81
CA CYS A 307 -20.10 -13.41 16.69
C CYS A 307 -19.24 -12.87 15.54
N TYR A 308 -19.26 -11.57 15.32
CA TYR A 308 -18.47 -10.92 14.26
C TYR A 308 -17.60 -9.82 14.87
N PRO A 309 -16.31 -9.75 14.48
CA PRO A 309 -15.42 -8.69 14.91
C PRO A 309 -16.03 -7.31 14.61
N GLN A 310 -16.08 -6.45 15.62
CA GLN A 310 -16.54 -5.08 15.47
C GLN A 310 -15.35 -4.14 15.23
N GLN A 311 -15.58 -3.09 14.48
CA GLN A 311 -14.65 -1.99 14.28
C GLN A 311 -15.39 -0.66 14.22
N VAL A 312 -14.68 0.44 14.45
CA VAL A 312 -15.22 1.79 14.27
C VAL A 312 -15.69 1.97 12.82
N ASN A 313 -16.84 2.59 12.63
CA ASN A 313 -17.36 2.86 11.31
C ASN A 313 -16.58 4.04 10.69
N HIS A 314 -15.83 3.77 9.62
CA HIS A 314 -15.00 4.77 8.94
C HIS A 314 -15.76 6.02 8.47
N ILE A 315 -17.04 5.90 8.05
CA ILE A 315 -17.85 7.07 7.65
C ILE A 315 -18.07 7.98 8.86
N VAL A 316 -18.39 7.38 10.01
CA VAL A 316 -18.63 8.15 11.25
C VAL A 316 -17.34 8.81 11.71
N SER A 317 -16.22 8.08 11.73
CA SER A 317 -14.93 8.62 12.18
C SER A 317 -14.41 9.74 11.26
N PHE A 318 -14.47 9.57 9.93
CA PHE A 318 -14.07 10.63 9.01
C PHE A 318 -14.96 11.88 9.12
N ASN A 319 -16.27 11.72 9.32
CA ASN A 319 -17.16 12.85 9.57
C ASN A 319 -16.85 13.53 10.91
N ALA A 320 -16.56 12.76 11.97
CA ALA A 320 -16.15 13.32 13.25
C ALA A 320 -14.85 14.11 13.15
N ILE A 321 -13.83 13.57 12.47
CA ILE A 321 -12.56 14.28 12.21
C ILE A 321 -12.82 15.59 11.45
N LYS A 322 -13.63 15.53 10.39
CA LYS A 322 -13.99 16.72 9.61
C LYS A 322 -14.66 17.80 10.47
N ASN A 323 -15.60 17.39 11.32
CA ASN A 323 -16.36 18.33 12.15
C ASN A 323 -15.55 18.87 13.32
N GLN A 324 -14.60 18.08 13.86
CA GLN A 324 -13.74 18.53 14.97
C GLN A 324 -12.50 19.30 14.52
N ALA A 325 -12.02 19.08 13.29
CA ALA A 325 -10.93 19.90 12.74
C ALA A 325 -11.29 21.38 12.59
N SER A 326 -12.56 21.71 12.70
CA SER A 326 -13.09 23.07 12.73
C SER A 326 -13.19 23.66 14.15
N CYS A 327 -12.94 22.86 15.21
CA CYS A 327 -13.04 23.30 16.61
C CYS A 327 -11.69 23.69 17.24
N TYR A 328 -10.61 23.65 16.50
CA TYR A 328 -9.25 24.01 16.90
C TYR A 328 -8.64 24.98 15.89
#